data_8891e3529153c29aab1e379f3b7f44d7
#
_entry.id   8891e3529153c29aab1e379f3b7f44d7
#
_cell.length_a   1.000
_cell.length_b   1.000
_cell.length_c   1.000
_cell.angle_alpha   90.00
_cell.angle_beta   90.00
_cell.angle_gamma   90.00
#
_symmetry.space_group_name_H-M   'P 1'
#
loop_
_entity.id
_entity.type
_entity.pdbx_description
1 polymer ?
#
loop_
_entity_poly.entity_id
_entity_poly.type
_entity_poly.pdbx_seq_one_letter_code
_entity_poly.pdbx_strand_id
1 'polypeptide(L)'
;MQYLLIHAGAPGLDDAWDDEAWAALNAWLDEAIGSGVSIEGGPLRMDADATTVTVRDGRVIVTDGPYAETKEQVAGYDVIECGDAAEAVGWARRHPHAWMGSVEVRALAGGGSAFHLAEPPAAGKTRYMMLVCSGPTGESAAVGPAQAWAAEMSGRGVRLFGSALGPAARARTVRGKGAAATVTDGAAGPADQPIVGFDVLECADLDEAIEVAAAHPMARAGLVEVRPFRALGED
;
A
#
# COMPACT_ATOMS: atom_id res chain seq x y z
N MET A 1 -4.07 8.51 -15.79
CA MET A 1 -2.93 7.79 -15.17
C MET A 1 -3.33 7.31 -13.80
N GLN A 2 -2.80 6.13 -13.37
CA GLN A 2 -3.14 5.59 -12.05
C GLN A 2 -2.07 5.95 -11.01
N TYR A 3 -2.54 6.25 -9.81
CA TYR A 3 -1.73 6.60 -8.66
C TYR A 3 -2.15 5.77 -7.46
N LEU A 4 -1.17 5.37 -6.65
CA LEU A 4 -1.37 4.85 -5.31
C LEU A 4 -1.28 6.01 -4.33
N LEU A 5 -2.29 6.17 -3.51
CA LEU A 5 -2.26 6.96 -2.29
C LEU A 5 -1.89 6.00 -1.16
N ILE A 6 -0.75 6.21 -0.52
CA ILE A 6 -0.34 5.42 0.64
C ILE A 6 -0.66 6.24 1.88
N HIS A 7 -1.54 5.74 2.72
CA HIS A 7 -1.90 6.37 3.98
C HIS A 7 -0.90 5.92 5.04
N ALA A 8 -0.24 6.86 5.68
CA ALA A 8 0.70 6.56 6.74
C ALA A 8 0.46 7.47 7.96
N GLY A 9 0.65 6.91 9.15
CA GLY A 9 0.46 7.62 10.39
C GLY A 9 1.19 7.01 11.57
N ALA A 10 1.18 7.69 12.70
CA ALA A 10 1.78 7.21 13.92
C ALA A 10 1.05 5.98 14.45
N PRO A 11 1.71 5.08 15.20
CA PRO A 11 1.04 4.02 15.92
C PRO A 11 -0.11 4.55 16.77
N GLY A 12 -1.28 3.87 16.76
CA GLY A 12 -2.48 4.34 17.46
C GLY A 12 -3.29 5.40 16.70
N LEU A 13 -3.04 5.59 15.42
CA LEU A 13 -3.77 6.55 14.59
C LEU A 13 -5.29 6.26 14.55
N ASP A 14 -5.71 5.03 14.76
CA ASP A 14 -7.14 4.66 14.81
C ASP A 14 -7.90 5.42 15.91
N ASP A 15 -7.26 5.73 17.02
CA ASP A 15 -7.84 6.51 18.11
C ASP A 15 -8.07 8.01 17.74
N ALA A 16 -7.47 8.47 16.65
CA ALA A 16 -7.60 9.84 16.17
C ALA A 16 -8.80 10.04 15.21
N TRP A 17 -9.50 8.98 14.84
CA TRP A 17 -10.67 9.05 13.97
C TRP A 17 -11.91 9.47 14.75
N ASP A 18 -12.28 10.75 14.63
CA ASP A 18 -13.51 11.29 15.17
C ASP A 18 -14.64 11.35 14.12
N ASP A 19 -15.82 11.80 14.55
CA ASP A 19 -16.98 11.93 13.67
C ASP A 19 -16.72 12.86 12.47
N GLU A 20 -15.89 13.90 12.65
CA GLU A 20 -15.52 14.82 11.56
C GLU A 20 -14.66 14.10 10.51
N ALA A 21 -13.68 13.32 10.93
CA ALA A 21 -12.81 12.57 10.03
C ALA A 21 -13.59 11.50 9.26
N TRP A 22 -14.49 10.78 9.93
CA TRP A 22 -15.36 9.79 9.28
C TRP A 22 -16.32 10.44 8.29
N ALA A 23 -16.95 11.55 8.64
CA ALA A 23 -17.82 12.29 7.72
C ALA A 23 -17.04 12.80 6.49
N ALA A 24 -15.82 13.28 6.70
CA ALA A 24 -14.96 13.75 5.62
C ALA A 24 -14.51 12.59 4.69
N LEU A 25 -14.20 11.40 5.25
CA LEU A 25 -13.85 10.22 4.46
C LEU A 25 -15.03 9.78 3.59
N ASN A 26 -16.23 9.69 4.17
CA ASN A 26 -17.42 9.33 3.41
C ASN A 26 -17.69 10.32 2.27
N ALA A 27 -17.58 11.62 2.53
CA ALA A 27 -17.76 12.65 1.50
C ALA A 27 -16.67 12.55 0.41
N TRP A 28 -15.43 12.25 0.79
CA TRP A 28 -14.33 12.05 -0.15
C TRP A 28 -14.56 10.82 -1.04
N LEU A 29 -14.99 9.70 -0.45
CA LEU A 29 -15.31 8.47 -1.17
C LEU A 29 -16.49 8.66 -2.13
N ASP A 30 -17.57 9.30 -1.67
CA ASP A 30 -18.75 9.57 -2.51
C ASP A 30 -18.38 10.40 -3.74
N GLU A 31 -17.55 11.45 -3.56
CA GLU A 31 -17.07 12.28 -4.67
C GLU A 31 -16.12 11.52 -5.59
N ALA A 32 -15.14 10.78 -5.02
CA ALA A 32 -14.14 10.06 -5.80
C ALA A 32 -14.76 8.92 -6.62
N ILE A 33 -15.70 8.17 -6.04
CA ILE A 33 -16.45 7.11 -6.72
C ILE A 33 -17.39 7.73 -7.75
N GLY A 34 -18.17 8.76 -7.36
CA GLY A 34 -19.13 9.41 -8.23
C GLY A 34 -18.50 10.10 -9.45
N SER A 35 -17.27 10.56 -9.35
CA SER A 35 -16.50 11.12 -10.47
C SER A 35 -15.68 10.09 -11.26
N GLY A 36 -15.66 8.83 -10.84
CA GLY A 36 -14.86 7.76 -11.46
C GLY A 36 -13.36 7.87 -11.23
N VAL A 37 -12.93 8.65 -10.24
CA VAL A 37 -11.52 8.79 -9.86
C VAL A 37 -11.06 7.64 -8.96
N SER A 38 -11.88 7.23 -7.99
CA SER A 38 -11.57 6.08 -7.14
C SER A 38 -11.74 4.78 -7.90
N ILE A 39 -10.70 3.95 -7.89
CA ILE A 39 -10.71 2.60 -8.47
C ILE A 39 -10.88 1.57 -7.37
N GLU A 40 -10.07 1.67 -6.32
CA GLU A 40 -10.00 0.70 -5.22
C GLU A 40 -9.33 1.36 -4.01
N GLY A 41 -9.65 0.91 -2.80
CA GLY A 41 -8.99 1.36 -1.59
C GLY A 41 -9.51 0.66 -0.35
N GLY A 42 -8.76 0.78 0.73
CA GLY A 42 -9.19 0.23 2.00
C GLY A 42 -8.17 0.36 3.13
N PRO A 43 -8.65 0.19 4.37
CA PRO A 43 -7.78 0.15 5.53
C PRO A 43 -7.04 -1.18 5.64
N LEU A 44 -5.84 -1.11 6.18
CA LEU A 44 -5.05 -2.28 6.56
C LEU A 44 -5.12 -2.47 8.08
N ARG A 45 -4.93 -3.70 8.54
CA ARG A 45 -4.77 -3.95 9.97
C ARG A 45 -3.50 -3.29 10.47
N MET A 46 -3.52 -2.95 11.76
CA MET A 46 -2.46 -2.19 12.38
C MET A 46 -1.15 -3.00 12.50
N ASP A 47 -0.16 -2.35 13.03
CA ASP A 47 1.24 -2.77 13.05
C ASP A 47 1.50 -4.12 13.68
N ALA A 48 0.71 -4.48 14.71
CA ALA A 48 0.82 -5.77 15.38
C ALA A 48 0.52 -6.97 14.45
N ASP A 49 -0.24 -6.74 13.38
CA ASP A 49 -0.62 -7.75 12.39
C ASP A 49 0.28 -7.71 11.14
N ALA A 50 1.29 -6.83 11.11
CA ALA A 50 2.26 -6.78 10.03
C ALA A 50 3.26 -7.93 10.16
N THR A 51 3.69 -8.47 9.02
CA THR A 51 4.71 -9.51 8.96
C THR A 51 5.75 -9.15 7.91
N THR A 52 7.00 -9.02 8.33
CA THR A 52 8.12 -8.73 7.43
C THR A 52 8.81 -10.02 7.02
N VAL A 53 8.99 -10.22 5.71
CA VAL A 53 9.59 -11.40 5.12
C VAL A 53 10.85 -11.02 4.35
N THR A 54 11.96 -11.68 4.67
CA THR A 54 13.22 -11.58 3.92
C THR A 54 13.79 -12.97 3.65
N VAL A 55 14.64 -13.08 2.63
CA VAL A 55 15.38 -14.31 2.35
C VAL A 55 16.86 -13.99 2.35
N ARG A 56 17.63 -14.63 3.24
CA ARG A 56 19.07 -14.47 3.34
C ARG A 56 19.72 -15.84 3.35
N ASP A 57 20.74 -16.02 2.51
CA ASP A 57 21.47 -17.29 2.38
C ASP A 57 20.55 -18.50 2.14
N GLY A 58 19.48 -18.29 1.36
CA GLY A 58 18.46 -19.30 1.04
C GLY A 58 17.49 -19.63 2.18
N ARG A 59 17.56 -18.90 3.31
CA ARG A 59 16.66 -19.07 4.45
C ARG A 59 15.61 -17.96 4.47
N VAL A 60 14.36 -18.34 4.67
CA VAL A 60 13.28 -17.40 4.95
C VAL A 60 13.40 -16.93 6.38
N ILE A 61 13.41 -15.62 6.57
CA ILE A 61 13.39 -14.95 7.87
C ILE A 61 12.09 -14.18 7.94
N VAL A 62 11.29 -14.50 8.95
CA VAL A 62 10.00 -13.86 9.24
C VAL A 62 10.19 -13.07 10.54
N THR A 63 9.74 -11.82 10.52
CA THR A 63 9.75 -10.94 11.69
C THR A 63 8.37 -10.38 11.90
N ASP A 64 7.85 -10.48 13.11
CA ASP A 64 6.59 -9.85 13.49
C ASP A 64 6.77 -8.33 13.50
N GLY A 65 5.75 -7.63 12.99
CA GLY A 65 5.74 -6.18 12.90
C GLY A 65 6.17 -5.63 11.53
N PRO A 66 6.01 -4.31 11.36
CA PRO A 66 6.35 -3.62 10.12
C PRO A 66 7.86 -3.58 9.90
N TYR A 67 8.26 -3.44 8.64
CA TYR A 67 9.66 -3.44 8.22
C TYR A 67 10.46 -2.26 8.77
N ALA A 68 9.80 -1.17 9.08
CA ALA A 68 10.43 0.02 9.61
C ALA A 68 9.82 0.38 10.96
N GLU A 69 10.65 0.46 11.99
CA GLU A 69 10.31 1.10 13.26
C GLU A 69 10.26 2.62 13.08
N THR A 70 9.48 3.09 12.09
CA THR A 70 9.31 4.52 11.81
C THR A 70 8.19 5.09 12.65
N LYS A 71 8.22 6.43 12.79
CA LYS A 71 7.12 7.16 13.45
C LYS A 71 5.82 7.10 12.66
N GLU A 72 5.86 6.74 11.39
CA GLU A 72 4.70 6.60 10.51
C GLU A 72 4.72 5.23 9.85
N GLN A 73 3.59 4.54 9.88
CA GLN A 73 3.38 3.20 9.35
C GLN A 73 2.20 3.25 8.39
N VAL A 74 2.20 2.34 7.41
CA VAL A 74 1.13 2.28 6.41
C VAL A 74 -0.15 1.80 7.08
N ALA A 75 -1.20 2.58 7.02
CA ALA A 75 -2.50 2.28 7.63
C ALA A 75 -3.59 1.93 6.60
N GLY A 76 -3.33 2.23 5.32
CA GLY A 76 -4.28 1.99 4.25
C GLY A 76 -3.77 2.50 2.91
N TYR A 77 -4.63 2.39 1.90
CA TYR A 77 -4.30 2.86 0.56
C TYR A 77 -5.56 3.19 -0.25
N ASP A 78 -5.38 4.01 -1.29
CA ASP A 78 -6.31 4.11 -2.40
C ASP A 78 -5.57 4.03 -3.73
N VAL A 79 -6.18 3.41 -4.73
CA VAL A 79 -5.80 3.52 -6.13
C VAL A 79 -6.76 4.47 -6.81
N ILE A 80 -6.24 5.54 -7.39
CA ILE A 80 -7.03 6.55 -8.08
C ILE A 80 -6.57 6.72 -9.53
N GLU A 81 -7.48 7.11 -10.41
CA GLU A 81 -7.18 7.46 -11.79
C GLU A 81 -7.37 8.97 -12.00
N CYS A 82 -6.29 9.65 -12.36
CA CYS A 82 -6.23 11.10 -12.55
C CYS A 82 -5.55 11.44 -13.88
N GLY A 83 -5.80 12.64 -14.37
CA GLY A 83 -5.15 13.17 -15.57
C GLY A 83 -3.64 13.35 -15.37
N ASP A 84 -3.24 13.86 -14.22
CA ASP A 84 -1.84 14.11 -13.88
C ASP A 84 -1.57 14.03 -12.36
N ALA A 85 -0.30 14.21 -11.97
CA ALA A 85 0.12 14.17 -10.58
C ALA A 85 -0.41 15.35 -9.75
N ALA A 86 -0.70 16.50 -10.37
CA ALA A 86 -1.22 17.66 -9.64
C ALA A 86 -2.67 17.39 -9.20
N GLU A 87 -3.46 16.76 -10.07
CA GLU A 87 -4.81 16.32 -9.73
C GLU A 87 -4.79 15.26 -8.63
N ALA A 88 -3.91 14.25 -8.72
CA ALA A 88 -3.75 13.23 -7.67
C ALA A 88 -3.38 13.83 -6.31
N VAL A 89 -2.47 14.81 -6.28
CA VAL A 89 -2.13 15.59 -5.07
C VAL A 89 -3.35 16.38 -4.57
N GLY A 90 -4.18 16.91 -5.46
CA GLY A 90 -5.45 17.57 -5.11
C GLY A 90 -6.40 16.66 -4.35
N TRP A 91 -6.53 15.41 -4.78
CA TRP A 91 -7.30 14.38 -4.08
C TRP A 91 -6.69 14.02 -2.72
N ALA A 92 -5.37 13.79 -2.67
CA ALA A 92 -4.65 13.51 -1.43
C ALA A 92 -4.79 14.63 -0.38
N ARG A 93 -4.81 15.91 -0.80
CA ARG A 93 -5.01 17.06 0.11
C ARG A 93 -6.38 17.08 0.80
N ARG A 94 -7.38 16.49 0.19
CA ARG A 94 -8.75 16.44 0.72
C ARG A 94 -9.02 15.17 1.53
N HIS A 95 -8.14 14.17 1.39
CA HIS A 95 -8.26 12.92 2.14
C HIS A 95 -8.01 13.15 3.63
N PRO A 96 -8.91 12.75 4.53
CA PRO A 96 -8.79 13.03 5.97
C PRO A 96 -7.54 12.42 6.60
N HIS A 97 -7.02 11.33 6.06
CA HIS A 97 -5.78 10.72 6.55
C HIS A 97 -4.59 11.70 6.54
N ALA A 98 -4.56 12.66 5.60
CA ALA A 98 -3.53 13.71 5.56
C ALA A 98 -3.56 14.62 6.79
N TRP A 99 -4.68 14.70 7.53
CA TRP A 99 -4.81 15.54 8.72
C TRP A 99 -4.15 14.95 9.95
N MET A 100 -4.17 13.63 10.05
CA MET A 100 -3.73 12.85 11.21
C MET A 100 -2.34 12.26 11.01
N GLY A 101 -1.95 12.08 9.75
CA GLY A 101 -0.69 11.50 9.35
C GLY A 101 -0.19 12.09 8.05
N SER A 102 -0.02 11.23 7.05
CA SER A 102 0.39 11.63 5.71
C SER A 102 -0.30 10.79 4.65
N VAL A 103 -0.43 11.37 3.45
CA VAL A 103 -0.81 10.66 2.23
C VAL A 103 0.32 10.82 1.21
N GLU A 104 0.99 9.73 0.89
CA GLU A 104 2.00 9.69 -0.16
C GLU A 104 1.34 9.38 -1.50
N VAL A 105 1.61 10.18 -2.51
CA VAL A 105 1.12 10.02 -3.87
C VAL A 105 2.20 9.42 -4.75
N ARG A 106 1.97 8.24 -5.32
CA ARG A 106 2.91 7.51 -6.18
C ARG A 106 2.26 7.11 -7.50
N ALA A 107 2.88 7.44 -8.61
CA ALA A 107 2.42 6.92 -9.91
C ALA A 107 2.65 5.40 -9.99
N LEU A 108 1.69 4.67 -10.55
CA LEU A 108 1.88 3.26 -10.92
C LEU A 108 2.75 3.19 -12.19
N ALA A 109 3.75 2.31 -12.18
CA ALA A 109 4.71 2.19 -13.29
C ALA A 109 4.16 1.39 -14.48
N GLY A 110 3.10 0.62 -14.30
CA GLY A 110 2.39 -0.10 -15.36
C GLY A 110 0.92 0.30 -15.35
N GLY A 111 0.35 0.65 -16.49
CA GLY A 111 -1.09 0.85 -16.59
C GLY A 111 -1.81 -0.41 -16.14
N GLY A 112 -2.30 -0.42 -14.92
CA GLY A 112 -3.10 -1.52 -14.38
C GLY A 112 -4.45 -1.54 -15.07
N SER A 113 -4.96 -2.71 -15.41
CA SER A 113 -6.37 -2.89 -15.66
C SER A 113 -7.15 -2.51 -14.41
N ALA A 114 -8.28 -1.88 -14.58
CA ALA A 114 -9.19 -1.57 -13.50
C ALA A 114 -9.40 -2.82 -12.65
N PHE A 115 -9.14 -2.67 -11.37
CA PHE A 115 -9.24 -3.72 -10.39
C PHE A 115 -10.27 -3.29 -9.35
N HIS A 116 -11.22 -4.15 -9.06
CA HIS A 116 -12.22 -3.91 -8.04
C HIS A 116 -12.23 -5.09 -7.07
N LEU A 117 -11.90 -4.80 -5.81
CA LEU A 117 -12.15 -5.72 -4.69
C LEU A 117 -13.60 -5.64 -4.20
N ALA A 118 -14.53 -5.27 -5.07
CA ALA A 118 -15.94 -5.07 -4.72
C ALA A 118 -16.59 -6.31 -4.07
N GLU A 119 -16.01 -7.50 -4.25
CA GLU A 119 -16.47 -8.72 -3.63
C GLU A 119 -15.64 -9.05 -2.38
N PRO A 120 -16.26 -9.58 -1.33
CA PRO A 120 -15.52 -10.08 -0.17
C PRO A 120 -14.54 -11.18 -0.60
N PRO A 121 -13.53 -11.50 0.22
CA PRO A 121 -12.66 -12.64 -0.04
C PRO A 121 -13.46 -13.92 -0.26
N ALA A 122 -12.96 -14.83 -1.09
CA ALA A 122 -13.56 -16.14 -1.25
C ALA A 122 -13.66 -16.86 0.11
N ALA A 123 -14.66 -17.72 0.26
CA ALA A 123 -14.88 -18.43 1.52
C ALA A 123 -13.62 -19.16 2.01
N GLY A 124 -13.20 -18.89 3.24
CA GLY A 124 -11.99 -19.44 3.84
C GLY A 124 -10.69 -18.81 3.33
N LYS A 125 -10.76 -17.64 2.68
CA LYS A 125 -9.59 -16.85 2.26
C LYS A 125 -9.51 -15.55 3.02
N THR A 126 -8.29 -15.04 3.14
CA THR A 126 -7.96 -13.73 3.70
C THR A 126 -7.20 -12.91 2.67
N ARG A 127 -7.49 -11.62 2.60
CA ARG A 127 -6.74 -10.70 1.74
C ARG A 127 -5.61 -10.05 2.49
N TYR A 128 -4.51 -9.89 1.78
CA TYR A 128 -3.30 -9.25 2.28
C TYR A 128 -2.80 -8.21 1.27
N MET A 129 -2.40 -7.06 1.78
CA MET A 129 -1.52 -6.15 1.06
C MET A 129 -0.08 -6.63 1.26
N MET A 130 0.63 -6.81 0.16
CA MET A 130 2.04 -7.08 0.15
C MET A 130 2.78 -5.83 -0.32
N LEU A 131 3.52 -5.18 0.59
CA LEU A 131 4.36 -4.02 0.29
C LEU A 131 5.76 -4.51 -0.06
N VAL A 132 6.23 -4.11 -1.22
CA VAL A 132 7.55 -4.49 -1.73
C VAL A 132 8.52 -3.33 -1.50
N CYS A 133 9.55 -3.54 -0.68
CA CYS A 133 10.51 -2.51 -0.30
C CYS A 133 11.90 -2.81 -0.87
N SER A 134 12.59 -1.76 -1.32
CA SER A 134 13.98 -1.91 -1.78
C SER A 134 14.92 -2.26 -0.64
N GLY A 135 16.09 -2.80 -0.97
CA GLY A 135 17.16 -2.98 -0.01
C GLY A 135 17.87 -1.66 0.33
N PRO A 136 18.68 -1.65 1.42
CA PRO A 136 19.38 -0.46 1.91
C PRO A 136 20.35 0.15 0.87
N THR A 137 20.77 -0.62 -0.09
CA THR A 137 21.65 -0.17 -1.19
C THR A 137 20.88 0.30 -2.43
N GLY A 138 19.54 0.41 -2.32
CA GLY A 138 18.67 0.76 -3.45
C GLY A 138 18.56 -0.36 -4.48
N GLU A 139 18.97 -1.59 -4.13
CA GLU A 139 18.85 -2.74 -5.00
C GLU A 139 17.37 -2.98 -5.33
N SER A 140 17.11 -3.04 -6.62
CA SER A 140 15.82 -3.40 -7.19
C SER A 140 15.98 -4.80 -7.78
N ALA A 141 15.04 -5.69 -7.54
CA ALA A 141 15.00 -6.95 -8.25
C ALA A 141 14.92 -6.67 -9.76
N ALA A 142 15.59 -7.49 -10.55
CA ALA A 142 15.46 -7.41 -11.99
C ALA A 142 13.98 -7.52 -12.40
N VAL A 143 13.55 -6.72 -13.35
CA VAL A 143 12.14 -6.64 -13.79
C VAL A 143 11.60 -8.00 -14.23
N GLY A 144 12.39 -8.78 -14.97
CA GLY A 144 11.97 -10.09 -15.48
C GLY A 144 11.56 -11.11 -14.41
N PRO A 145 12.36 -11.33 -13.36
CA PRO A 145 11.97 -12.21 -12.25
C PRO A 145 10.71 -11.76 -11.52
N ALA A 146 10.49 -10.45 -11.31
CA ALA A 146 9.28 -9.95 -10.67
C ALA A 146 8.03 -10.18 -11.56
N GLN A 147 8.16 -10.01 -12.86
CA GLN A 147 7.08 -10.30 -13.81
C GLN A 147 6.76 -11.80 -13.86
N ALA A 148 7.76 -12.67 -13.84
CA ALA A 148 7.57 -14.12 -13.82
C ALA A 148 6.83 -14.56 -12.54
N TRP A 149 7.25 -14.04 -11.37
CA TRP A 149 6.56 -14.27 -10.11
C TRP A 149 5.10 -13.79 -10.17
N ALA A 150 4.86 -12.58 -10.67
CA ALA A 150 3.52 -12.02 -10.76
C ALA A 150 2.62 -12.86 -11.66
N ALA A 151 3.14 -13.33 -12.82
CA ALA A 151 2.39 -14.20 -13.72
C ALA A 151 2.06 -15.56 -13.09
N GLU A 152 3.02 -16.16 -12.38
CA GLU A 152 2.83 -17.42 -11.66
C GLU A 152 1.77 -17.28 -10.57
N MET A 153 1.87 -16.27 -9.70
CA MET A 153 0.93 -16.08 -8.59
C MET A 153 -0.47 -15.71 -9.08
N SER A 154 -0.58 -14.93 -10.17
CA SER A 154 -1.87 -14.68 -10.82
C SER A 154 -2.46 -15.94 -11.45
N GLY A 155 -1.64 -16.79 -12.07
CA GLY A 155 -2.07 -18.07 -12.61
C GLY A 155 -2.57 -19.06 -11.55
N ARG A 156 -2.07 -18.95 -10.33
CA ARG A 156 -2.55 -19.70 -9.15
C ARG A 156 -3.81 -19.10 -8.52
N GLY A 157 -4.24 -17.93 -8.96
CA GLY A 157 -5.36 -17.20 -8.36
C GLY A 157 -5.06 -16.62 -6.97
N VAL A 158 -3.77 -16.53 -6.59
CA VAL A 158 -3.34 -15.99 -5.30
C VAL A 158 -3.09 -14.48 -5.38
N ARG A 159 -2.49 -14.01 -6.48
CA ARG A 159 -2.28 -12.59 -6.74
C ARG A 159 -3.46 -12.04 -7.52
N LEU A 160 -4.18 -11.11 -6.91
CA LEU A 160 -5.33 -10.45 -7.54
C LEU A 160 -4.90 -9.26 -8.38
N PHE A 161 -4.02 -8.42 -7.84
CA PHE A 161 -3.57 -7.17 -8.46
C PHE A 161 -2.19 -6.78 -7.90
N GLY A 162 -1.50 -5.89 -8.57
CA GLY A 162 -0.28 -5.28 -8.06
C GLY A 162 0.45 -4.50 -9.15
N SER A 163 1.31 -3.60 -8.71
CA SER A 163 2.10 -2.75 -9.61
C SER A 163 3.42 -2.36 -8.97
N ALA A 164 4.43 -2.21 -9.81
CA ALA A 164 5.59 -1.43 -9.44
C ALA A 164 5.19 0.05 -9.31
N LEU A 165 5.87 0.77 -8.42
CA LEU A 165 5.67 2.20 -8.20
C LEU A 165 6.75 3.02 -8.93
N GLY A 166 6.38 4.21 -9.31
CA GLY A 166 7.33 5.19 -9.82
C GLY A 166 8.41 5.54 -8.78
N PRO A 167 9.52 6.18 -9.16
CA PRO A 167 10.63 6.47 -8.25
C PRO A 167 10.19 7.24 -7.00
N ALA A 168 10.68 6.82 -5.81
CA ALA A 168 10.38 7.48 -4.53
C ALA A 168 10.72 8.98 -4.51
N ALA A 169 11.77 9.37 -5.21
CA ALA A 169 12.16 10.78 -5.36
C ALA A 169 11.13 11.63 -6.14
N ARG A 170 10.20 11.00 -6.88
CA ARG A 170 9.10 11.66 -7.58
C ARG A 170 7.77 11.59 -6.82
N ALA A 171 7.75 10.95 -5.66
CA ALA A 171 6.59 10.96 -4.79
C ALA A 171 6.25 12.38 -4.34
N ARG A 172 5.02 12.56 -3.92
CA ARG A 172 4.55 13.76 -3.21
C ARG A 172 3.91 13.31 -1.91
N THR A 173 4.35 13.87 -0.81
CA THR A 173 3.76 13.58 0.51
C THR A 173 2.96 14.77 0.98
N VAL A 174 1.69 14.53 1.28
CA VAL A 174 0.72 15.53 1.75
C VAL A 174 0.51 15.35 3.23
N ARG A 175 0.59 16.46 4.01
CA ARG A 175 0.29 16.51 5.44
C ARG A 175 -0.51 17.75 5.78
N GLY A 176 -1.48 17.64 6.69
CA GLY A 176 -2.30 18.74 7.18
C GLY A 176 -3.66 18.83 6.51
N LYS A 177 -4.48 19.76 7.00
CA LYS A 177 -5.91 19.90 6.66
C LYS A 177 -6.16 21.08 5.73
N GLY A 178 -6.91 20.84 4.65
CA GLY A 178 -7.42 21.89 3.77
C GLY A 178 -6.33 22.81 3.21
N ALA A 179 -6.50 24.11 3.31
CA ALA A 179 -5.55 25.10 2.79
C ALA A 179 -4.20 25.11 3.52
N ALA A 180 -4.16 24.61 4.76
CA ALA A 180 -2.93 24.48 5.54
C ALA A 180 -2.13 23.20 5.20
N ALA A 181 -2.66 22.33 4.34
CA ALA A 181 -1.97 21.13 3.94
C ALA A 181 -0.69 21.47 3.18
N THR A 182 0.42 20.91 3.64
CA THR A 182 1.74 21.00 2.99
C THR A 182 1.95 19.86 2.03
N VAL A 183 2.72 20.10 0.99
CA VAL A 183 3.18 19.07 0.04
C VAL A 183 4.68 19.10 0.00
N THR A 184 5.32 17.98 0.28
CA THR A 184 6.77 17.82 0.20
C THR A 184 7.14 16.84 -0.91
N ASP A 185 8.31 17.03 -1.49
CA ASP A 185 8.87 16.10 -2.46
C ASP A 185 9.43 14.87 -1.73
N GLY A 186 9.26 13.70 -2.33
CA GLY A 186 9.76 12.44 -1.81
C GLY A 186 8.70 11.61 -1.09
N ALA A 187 9.07 10.36 -0.80
CA ALA A 187 8.26 9.38 -0.08
C ALA A 187 8.17 9.73 1.42
N ALA A 188 7.08 9.29 2.06
CA ALA A 188 6.85 9.47 3.50
C ALA A 188 7.69 8.53 4.36
N GLY A 189 7.94 7.32 3.86
CA GLY A 189 8.68 6.27 4.56
C GLY A 189 10.21 6.45 4.53
N PRO A 190 10.97 5.44 5.04
CA PRO A 190 12.41 5.48 5.08
C PRO A 190 13.03 5.70 3.69
N ALA A 191 13.94 6.68 3.61
CA ALA A 191 14.56 7.05 2.33
C ALA A 191 15.50 5.95 1.79
N ASP A 192 16.05 5.14 2.67
CA ASP A 192 16.96 4.03 2.36
C ASP A 192 16.24 2.71 2.01
N GLN A 193 14.97 2.60 2.38
CA GLN A 193 14.14 1.43 2.07
C GLN A 193 12.73 1.83 1.59
N PRO A 194 12.59 2.61 0.51
CA PRO A 194 11.29 3.02 0.03
C PRO A 194 10.48 1.84 -0.49
N ILE A 195 9.16 1.95 -0.38
CA ILE A 195 8.21 1.08 -1.06
C ILE A 195 8.40 1.28 -2.57
N VAL A 196 8.65 0.20 -3.31
CA VAL A 196 8.89 0.21 -4.76
C VAL A 196 7.82 -0.52 -5.55
N GLY A 197 6.89 -1.17 -4.86
CA GLY A 197 5.76 -1.87 -5.45
C GLY A 197 4.80 -2.37 -4.39
N PHE A 198 3.67 -2.85 -4.83
CA PHE A 198 2.69 -3.52 -3.97
C PHE A 198 1.94 -4.58 -4.76
N ASP A 199 1.42 -5.57 -4.05
CA ASP A 199 0.53 -6.60 -4.58
C ASP A 199 -0.60 -6.86 -3.59
N VAL A 200 -1.77 -7.19 -4.10
CA VAL A 200 -2.90 -7.67 -3.30
C VAL A 200 -3.01 -9.17 -3.51
N LEU A 201 -2.93 -9.90 -2.41
CA LEU A 201 -2.99 -11.35 -2.37
C LEU A 201 -4.31 -11.80 -1.74
N GLU A 202 -4.80 -12.96 -2.16
CA GLU A 202 -5.89 -13.69 -1.52
C GLU A 202 -5.41 -15.10 -1.20
N CYS A 203 -5.11 -15.34 0.08
CA CYS A 203 -4.49 -16.55 0.59
C CYS A 203 -5.42 -17.29 1.56
N ALA A 204 -5.19 -18.58 1.79
CA ALA A 204 -5.92 -19.34 2.80
C ALA A 204 -5.67 -18.78 4.20
N ASP A 205 -4.41 -18.42 4.49
CA ASP A 205 -3.94 -17.93 5.77
C ASP A 205 -2.65 -17.12 5.63
N LEU A 206 -2.09 -16.69 6.76
CA LEU A 206 -0.84 -15.95 6.81
C LEU A 206 0.36 -16.79 6.36
N ASP A 207 0.36 -18.09 6.62
CA ASP A 207 1.46 -18.98 6.24
C ASP A 207 1.59 -19.04 4.71
N GLU A 208 0.46 -19.19 3.99
CA GLU A 208 0.45 -19.11 2.52
C GLU A 208 0.93 -17.73 2.03
N ALA A 209 0.49 -16.65 2.68
CA ALA A 209 0.93 -15.31 2.30
C ALA A 209 2.44 -15.11 2.50
N ILE A 210 3.02 -15.66 3.57
CA ILE A 210 4.48 -15.66 3.83
C ILE A 210 5.22 -16.48 2.77
N GLU A 211 4.72 -17.66 2.38
CA GLU A 211 5.33 -18.46 1.31
C GLU A 211 5.35 -17.70 -0.03
N VAL A 212 4.23 -17.05 -0.38
CA VAL A 212 4.11 -16.22 -1.58
C VAL A 212 5.07 -15.04 -1.55
N ALA A 213 5.16 -14.34 -0.41
CA ALA A 213 6.07 -13.23 -0.20
C ALA A 213 7.55 -13.67 -0.27
N ALA A 214 7.92 -14.80 0.35
CA ALA A 214 9.27 -15.35 0.30
C ALA A 214 9.72 -15.74 -1.11
N ALA A 215 8.77 -16.13 -1.96
CA ALA A 215 9.03 -16.42 -3.38
C ALA A 215 9.28 -15.15 -4.20
N HIS A 216 8.85 -13.97 -3.74
CA HIS A 216 9.05 -12.71 -4.46
C HIS A 216 10.54 -12.36 -4.53
N PRO A 217 11.07 -11.94 -5.71
CA PRO A 217 12.49 -11.63 -5.87
C PRO A 217 13.01 -10.58 -4.88
N MET A 218 12.18 -9.61 -4.50
CA MET A 218 12.55 -8.58 -3.52
C MET A 218 12.70 -9.09 -2.10
N ALA A 219 12.17 -10.24 -1.74
CA ALA A 219 12.47 -10.85 -0.44
C ALA A 219 13.97 -11.16 -0.28
N ARG A 220 14.70 -11.32 -1.41
CA ARG A 220 16.16 -11.54 -1.44
C ARG A 220 16.96 -10.24 -1.59
N ALA A 221 16.51 -9.33 -2.44
CA ALA A 221 17.21 -8.07 -2.73
C ALA A 221 16.91 -6.96 -1.72
N GLY A 222 15.73 -7.01 -1.13
CA GLY A 222 15.22 -6.05 -0.15
C GLY A 222 14.44 -6.77 0.94
N LEU A 223 13.18 -6.42 1.05
CA LEU A 223 12.23 -7.10 1.92
C LEU A 223 10.79 -6.96 1.37
N VAL A 224 9.90 -7.74 1.96
CA VAL A 224 8.47 -7.71 1.67
C VAL A 224 7.72 -7.64 2.99
N GLU A 225 6.79 -6.72 3.13
CA GLU A 225 5.87 -6.66 4.26
C GLU A 225 4.49 -7.15 3.83
N VAL A 226 3.90 -8.03 4.62
CA VAL A 226 2.56 -8.56 4.41
C VAL A 226 1.64 -8.00 5.49
N ARG A 227 0.51 -7.43 5.10
CA ARG A 227 -0.52 -6.86 5.98
C ARG A 227 -1.90 -7.39 5.65
N PRO A 228 -2.64 -7.91 6.61
CA PRO A 228 -4.04 -8.24 6.40
C PRO A 228 -4.87 -6.97 6.12
N PHE A 229 -5.86 -7.10 5.26
CA PHE A 229 -6.91 -6.09 5.13
C PHE A 229 -7.77 -6.08 6.39
N ARG A 230 -8.20 -4.90 6.83
CA ARG A 230 -9.21 -4.76 7.86
C ARG A 230 -10.58 -4.80 7.21
N ALA A 231 -11.48 -5.65 7.69
CA ALA A 231 -12.85 -5.62 7.22
C ALA A 231 -13.52 -4.30 7.66
N LEU A 232 -14.34 -3.72 6.77
CA LEU A 232 -15.11 -2.53 7.12
C LEU A 232 -16.10 -2.90 8.24
N GLY A 233 -15.95 -2.28 9.42
CA GLY A 233 -16.78 -2.54 10.60
C GLY A 233 -16.19 -3.52 11.61
N GLU A 234 -14.94 -3.96 11.46
CA GLU A 234 -14.17 -4.57 12.56
C GLU A 234 -13.61 -3.45 13.46
N ASP A 235 -13.98 -3.51 14.75
CA ASP A 235 -13.42 -2.66 15.82
C ASP A 235 -12.03 -3.14 16.23
#